data_3dd728fc08885e563ce8d176a60f08af
#
_entry.id   3dd728fc08885e563ce8d176a60f08af
#
_cell.length_a   1.000
_cell.length_b   1.000
_cell.length_c   1.000
_cell.angle_alpha   90.00
_cell.angle_beta   90.00
_cell.angle_gamma   90.00
#
_symmetry.space_group_name_H-M   'P 1'
#
loop_
_entity.id
_entity.type
_entity.pdbx_description
1 polymer ?
#
loop_
_entity_poly.entity_id
_entity_poly.type
_entity_poly.pdbx_seq_one_letter_code
_entity_poly.pdbx_strand_id
1 'polypeptide(L)'
;MTLRLSSWSAVPLAVIAVPAPAYAVQYATADQVMRSAFPGADAFEPLQVSLSGAELQGVDAAAPAPTAARQPRAWLASSGGKPLGRFYVDEVLGKQLYITYSVAIGSDGRVLRVDILEYRETHGYEVRNPRWLGQFVGARAGDELEPGVDIKNISGATLSCRHVTDGVHRLLLIDAALNDR
;
A
#
# COMPACT_ATOMS: atom_id res chain seq x y z
N MET A 1 -16.73 71.93 -31.90
CA MET A 1 -15.47 71.27 -31.57
C MET A 1 -15.84 70.19 -30.56
N THR A 2 -16.17 68.96 -31.06
CA THR A 2 -16.72 67.86 -30.28
C THR A 2 -15.61 66.81 -30.07
N LEU A 3 -15.16 66.67 -28.81
CA LEU A 3 -14.21 65.65 -28.41
C LEU A 3 -14.89 64.30 -28.32
N ARG A 4 -14.44 63.33 -29.12
CA ARG A 4 -14.80 61.93 -29.00
C ARG A 4 -14.00 61.24 -27.94
N LEU A 5 -14.65 60.81 -26.86
CA LEU A 5 -14.06 59.90 -25.87
C LEU A 5 -14.03 58.48 -26.42
N SER A 6 -12.83 57.95 -26.63
CA SER A 6 -12.62 56.53 -26.99
C SER A 6 -12.85 55.64 -25.77
N SER A 7 -13.80 54.73 -25.88
CA SER A 7 -14.05 53.70 -24.88
C SER A 7 -12.96 52.63 -24.94
N TRP A 8 -12.18 52.53 -23.87
CA TRP A 8 -11.23 51.41 -23.67
C TRP A 8 -12.01 50.19 -23.15
N SER A 9 -12.12 49.19 -24.01
CA SER A 9 -12.67 47.89 -23.61
C SER A 9 -11.66 47.16 -22.77
N ALA A 10 -11.93 47.02 -21.46
CA ALA A 10 -11.14 46.18 -20.57
C ALA A 10 -11.40 44.69 -20.91
N VAL A 11 -10.40 44.01 -21.43
CA VAL A 11 -10.42 42.56 -21.62
C VAL A 11 -10.19 41.91 -20.27
N PRO A 12 -11.10 41.06 -19.75
CA PRO A 12 -10.86 40.35 -18.50
C PRO A 12 -9.74 39.31 -18.68
N LEU A 13 -8.69 39.45 -17.90
CA LEU A 13 -7.61 38.47 -17.81
C LEU A 13 -8.17 37.22 -17.11
N ALA A 14 -8.47 36.18 -17.86
CA ALA A 14 -8.84 34.87 -17.28
C ALA A 14 -7.61 34.25 -16.65
N VAL A 15 -7.56 34.21 -15.31
CA VAL A 15 -6.57 33.45 -14.57
C VAL A 15 -6.90 31.96 -14.72
N ILE A 16 -6.13 31.28 -15.56
CA ILE A 16 -6.19 29.83 -15.69
C ILE A 16 -5.44 29.30 -14.46
N ALA A 17 -6.19 28.78 -13.47
CA ALA A 17 -5.62 28.02 -12.37
C ALA A 17 -5.07 26.70 -12.93
N VAL A 18 -3.75 26.61 -13.11
CA VAL A 18 -3.08 25.35 -13.43
C VAL A 18 -3.09 24.53 -12.14
N PRO A 19 -3.73 23.33 -12.13
CA PRO A 19 -3.66 22.47 -10.96
C PRO A 19 -2.20 22.11 -10.69
N ALA A 20 -1.72 22.38 -9.48
CA ALA A 20 -0.40 21.95 -9.08
C ALA A 20 -0.34 20.40 -9.16
N PRO A 21 0.71 19.82 -9.76
CA PRO A 21 0.84 18.37 -9.80
C PRO A 21 0.90 17.84 -8.37
N ALA A 22 0.06 16.85 -8.06
CA ALA A 22 0.16 16.11 -6.82
C ALA A 22 1.50 15.36 -6.84
N TYR A 23 2.50 15.83 -6.10
CA TYR A 23 3.77 15.14 -6.00
C TYR A 23 3.56 13.90 -5.11
N ALA A 24 3.69 12.72 -5.72
CA ALA A 24 3.83 11.48 -4.98
C ALA A 24 5.12 11.56 -4.14
N VAL A 25 4.99 11.42 -2.82
CA VAL A 25 6.17 11.36 -1.94
C VAL A 25 6.58 9.91 -1.82
N GLN A 26 7.71 9.57 -2.45
CA GLN A 26 8.35 8.27 -2.31
C GLN A 26 9.21 8.30 -1.03
N TYR A 27 8.89 7.42 -0.07
CA TYR A 27 9.57 7.37 1.23
C TYR A 27 10.72 6.36 1.26
N ALA A 28 10.55 5.22 0.56
CA ALA A 28 11.56 4.18 0.46
C ALA A 28 11.38 3.40 -0.85
N THR A 29 12.45 2.81 -1.35
CA THR A 29 12.35 1.85 -2.45
C THR A 29 11.99 0.47 -1.92
N ALA A 30 11.29 -0.33 -2.72
CA ALA A 30 10.96 -1.71 -2.34
C ALA A 30 12.22 -2.52 -2.01
N ASP A 31 13.32 -2.33 -2.77
CA ASP A 31 14.60 -3.02 -2.53
C ASP A 31 15.21 -2.67 -1.17
N GLN A 32 15.20 -1.40 -0.78
CA GLN A 32 15.71 -0.97 0.53
C GLN A 32 14.93 -1.59 1.68
N VAL A 33 13.59 -1.57 1.58
CA VAL A 33 12.72 -2.13 2.62
C VAL A 33 12.84 -3.65 2.69
N MET A 34 12.87 -4.32 1.54
CA MET A 34 13.04 -5.77 1.43
C MET A 34 14.32 -6.25 2.10
N ARG A 35 15.47 -5.63 1.81
CA ARG A 35 16.76 -5.94 2.45
C ARG A 35 16.75 -5.65 3.95
N SER A 36 16.07 -4.59 4.37
CA SER A 36 15.93 -4.24 5.79
C SER A 36 15.01 -5.23 6.54
N ALA A 37 13.98 -5.76 5.87
CA ALA A 37 13.06 -6.73 6.47
C ALA A 37 13.68 -8.13 6.62
N PHE A 38 14.62 -8.50 5.74
CA PHE A 38 15.33 -9.77 5.74
C PHE A 38 16.86 -9.58 5.80
N PRO A 39 17.41 -9.12 6.91
CA PRO A 39 18.84 -8.77 6.98
C PRO A 39 19.78 -9.99 6.84
N GLY A 40 19.26 -11.22 6.99
CA GLY A 40 20.02 -12.46 6.77
C GLY A 40 19.88 -13.04 5.36
N ALA A 41 19.12 -12.41 4.46
CA ALA A 41 18.92 -12.93 3.12
C ALA A 41 20.15 -12.64 2.22
N ASP A 42 20.57 -13.65 1.48
CA ASP A 42 21.61 -13.54 0.44
C ASP A 42 21.01 -13.51 -0.97
N ALA A 43 19.73 -13.92 -1.13
CA ALA A 43 19.03 -13.87 -2.39
C ALA A 43 17.57 -13.37 -2.23
N PHE A 44 17.10 -12.66 -3.27
CA PHE A 44 15.71 -12.23 -3.43
C PHE A 44 15.28 -12.57 -4.86
N GLU A 45 14.41 -13.56 -5.00
CA GLU A 45 13.96 -14.05 -6.30
C GLU A 45 12.53 -13.60 -6.55
N PRO A 46 12.23 -13.03 -7.74
CA PRO A 46 10.84 -12.71 -8.09
C PRO A 46 9.95 -13.96 -7.99
N LEU A 47 8.83 -13.82 -7.28
CA LEU A 47 7.86 -14.88 -7.08
C LEU A 47 6.60 -14.56 -7.86
N GLN A 48 6.19 -15.45 -8.77
CA GLN A 48 4.91 -15.33 -9.44
C GLN A 48 3.79 -15.80 -8.51
N VAL A 49 2.92 -14.88 -8.13
CA VAL A 49 1.71 -15.20 -7.38
C VAL A 49 0.70 -15.80 -8.36
N SER A 50 0.45 -17.10 -8.26
CA SER A 50 -0.48 -17.82 -9.15
C SER A 50 -1.58 -18.48 -8.33
N LEU A 51 -2.69 -17.77 -8.10
CA LEU A 51 -3.87 -18.31 -7.45
C LEU A 51 -4.93 -18.63 -8.50
N SER A 52 -5.66 -19.73 -8.30
CA SER A 52 -6.84 -20.07 -9.10
C SER A 52 -7.94 -19.03 -8.93
N GLY A 53 -8.90 -19.01 -9.85
CA GLY A 53 -10.04 -18.10 -9.74
C GLY A 53 -10.85 -18.31 -8.45
N ALA A 54 -10.98 -19.55 -7.98
CA ALA A 54 -11.68 -19.87 -6.74
C ALA A 54 -10.92 -19.40 -5.50
N GLU A 55 -9.59 -19.60 -5.45
CA GLU A 55 -8.74 -19.10 -4.34
C GLU A 55 -8.80 -17.57 -4.26
N LEU A 56 -8.69 -16.88 -5.40
CA LEU A 56 -8.81 -15.42 -5.44
C LEU A 56 -10.18 -14.93 -4.97
N GLN A 57 -11.26 -15.61 -5.38
CA GLN A 57 -12.60 -15.28 -4.89
C GLN A 57 -12.74 -15.46 -3.37
N GLY A 58 -12.13 -16.51 -2.82
CA GLY A 58 -12.09 -16.73 -1.37
C GLY A 58 -11.33 -15.63 -0.64
N VAL A 59 -10.17 -15.25 -1.15
CA VAL A 59 -9.37 -14.13 -0.60
C VAL A 59 -10.14 -12.81 -0.67
N ASP A 60 -10.72 -12.47 -1.84
CA ASP A 60 -11.45 -11.21 -2.04
C ASP A 60 -12.73 -11.15 -1.19
N ALA A 61 -13.36 -12.30 -0.88
CA ALA A 61 -14.51 -12.37 0.00
C ALA A 61 -14.14 -12.17 1.49
N ALA A 62 -13.00 -12.72 1.90
CA ALA A 62 -12.53 -12.63 3.28
C ALA A 62 -11.84 -11.28 3.60
N ALA A 63 -11.15 -10.69 2.63
CA ALA A 63 -10.45 -9.42 2.76
C ALA A 63 -10.70 -8.54 1.52
N PRO A 64 -11.84 -7.82 1.44
CA PRO A 64 -12.25 -7.03 0.27
C PRO A 64 -11.46 -5.72 0.18
N ALA A 65 -10.16 -5.80 -0.08
CA ALA A 65 -9.30 -4.64 -0.22
C ALA A 65 -9.46 -3.98 -1.62
N PRO A 66 -9.57 -2.65 -1.72
CA PRO A 66 -9.67 -1.94 -2.99
C PRO A 66 -8.28 -1.81 -3.66
N THR A 67 -7.74 -2.93 -4.16
CA THR A 67 -6.40 -3.01 -4.75
C THR A 67 -6.35 -2.52 -6.20
N ALA A 68 -5.18 -1.97 -6.62
CA ALA A 68 -4.95 -1.55 -8.00
C ALA A 68 -4.79 -2.75 -8.94
N ALA A 69 -4.12 -3.80 -8.48
CA ALA A 69 -3.87 -5.01 -9.24
C ALA A 69 -4.54 -6.22 -8.57
N ARG A 70 -4.89 -7.20 -9.40
CA ARG A 70 -5.50 -8.44 -8.91
C ARG A 70 -4.53 -9.30 -8.09
N GLN A 71 -3.24 -9.20 -8.41
CA GLN A 71 -2.17 -9.95 -7.75
C GLN A 71 -1.04 -8.99 -7.38
N PRO A 72 -0.47 -9.12 -6.17
CA PRO A 72 0.65 -8.31 -5.73
C PRO A 72 1.95 -8.70 -6.47
N ARG A 73 2.93 -7.82 -6.46
CA ARG A 73 4.31 -8.18 -6.77
C ARG A 73 4.92 -8.88 -5.56
N ALA A 74 5.65 -9.98 -5.77
CA ALA A 74 6.21 -10.78 -4.70
C ALA A 74 7.66 -11.20 -4.97
N TRP A 75 8.40 -11.42 -3.91
CA TRP A 75 9.76 -11.96 -3.91
C TRP A 75 9.92 -12.99 -2.80
N LEU A 76 10.64 -14.05 -3.09
CA LEU A 76 11.11 -15.01 -2.09
C LEU A 76 12.47 -14.53 -1.55
N ALA A 77 12.56 -14.33 -0.24
CA ALA A 77 13.81 -14.07 0.45
C ALA A 77 14.40 -15.40 0.94
N SER A 78 15.66 -15.66 0.67
CA SER A 78 16.35 -16.88 1.09
C SER A 78 17.76 -16.60 1.59
N SER A 79 18.31 -17.56 2.35
CA SER A 79 19.69 -17.57 2.80
C SER A 79 20.25 -18.98 2.71
N GLY A 80 21.35 -19.15 1.95
CA GLY A 80 21.92 -20.47 1.67
C GLY A 80 20.91 -21.45 1.06
N GLY A 81 20.00 -20.96 0.22
CA GLY A 81 18.92 -21.73 -0.42
C GLY A 81 17.74 -22.08 0.51
N LYS A 82 17.72 -21.63 1.76
CA LYS A 82 16.61 -21.84 2.69
C LYS A 82 15.69 -20.62 2.67
N PRO A 83 14.36 -20.78 2.49
CA PRO A 83 13.40 -19.69 2.55
C PRO A 83 13.41 -19.02 3.93
N LEU A 84 13.52 -17.70 3.96
CA LEU A 84 13.35 -16.87 5.15
C LEU A 84 11.93 -16.30 5.23
N GLY A 85 11.29 -16.10 4.08
CA GLY A 85 9.95 -15.54 3.96
C GLY A 85 9.69 -14.93 2.60
N ARG A 86 8.59 -14.19 2.49
CA ARG A 86 8.19 -13.51 1.26
C ARG A 86 7.99 -12.02 1.49
N PHE A 87 8.35 -11.25 0.49
CA PHE A 87 8.15 -9.81 0.46
C PHE A 87 7.13 -9.47 -0.60
N TYR A 88 6.10 -8.75 -0.22
CA TYR A 88 5.01 -8.33 -1.10
C TYR A 88 5.01 -6.82 -1.28
N VAL A 89 4.66 -6.36 -2.48
CA VAL A 89 4.35 -4.96 -2.77
C VAL A 89 3.00 -4.92 -3.47
N ASP A 90 2.08 -4.14 -2.92
CA ASP A 90 0.74 -3.97 -3.45
C ASP A 90 0.29 -2.51 -3.33
N GLU A 91 -0.87 -2.18 -3.89
CA GLU A 91 -1.45 -0.85 -3.86
C GLU A 91 -2.91 -0.95 -3.46
N VAL A 92 -3.31 -0.16 -2.47
CA VAL A 92 -4.71 0.00 -2.08
C VAL A 92 -5.17 1.43 -2.34
N LEU A 93 -6.43 1.60 -2.71
CA LEU A 93 -7.02 2.92 -2.86
C LEU A 93 -7.07 3.61 -1.49
N GLY A 94 -6.50 4.81 -1.38
CA GLY A 94 -6.72 5.68 -0.23
C GLY A 94 -8.13 6.31 -0.29
N LYS A 95 -8.21 7.62 -0.19
CA LYS A 95 -9.47 8.34 -0.41
C LYS A 95 -9.72 8.59 -1.90
N GLN A 96 -8.70 8.96 -2.66
CA GLN A 96 -8.76 9.32 -4.09
C GLN A 96 -7.63 8.70 -4.90
N LEU A 97 -6.46 8.49 -4.30
CA LEU A 97 -5.25 8.01 -4.95
C LEU A 97 -4.77 6.72 -4.30
N TYR A 98 -3.95 5.96 -5.01
CA TYR A 98 -3.38 4.72 -4.49
C TYR A 98 -2.25 4.97 -3.51
N ILE A 99 -2.22 4.12 -2.48
CA ILE A 99 -1.16 4.01 -1.47
C ILE A 99 -0.37 2.75 -1.82
N THR A 100 0.92 2.91 -2.16
CA THR A 100 1.82 1.77 -2.38
C THR A 100 2.42 1.36 -1.04
N TYR A 101 2.26 0.11 -0.68
CA TYR A 101 2.75 -0.44 0.59
C TYR A 101 3.46 -1.78 0.36
N SER A 102 4.22 -2.22 1.36
CA SER A 102 4.87 -3.53 1.37
C SER A 102 4.60 -4.27 2.65
N VAL A 103 4.59 -5.60 2.55
CA VAL A 103 4.48 -6.52 3.68
C VAL A 103 5.58 -7.57 3.57
N ALA A 104 6.39 -7.71 4.60
CA ALA A 104 7.31 -8.83 4.76
C ALA A 104 6.67 -9.88 5.66
N ILE A 105 6.57 -11.12 5.18
CA ILE A 105 6.00 -12.25 5.89
C ILE A 105 7.10 -13.30 6.06
N GLY A 106 7.34 -13.73 7.28
CA GLY A 106 8.32 -14.76 7.61
C GLY A 106 7.91 -16.14 7.09
N SER A 107 8.84 -17.07 7.06
CA SER A 107 8.59 -18.47 6.69
C SER A 107 7.59 -19.19 7.60
N ASP A 108 7.29 -18.60 8.77
CA ASP A 108 6.27 -19.04 9.72
C ASP A 108 4.86 -18.46 9.45
N GLY A 109 4.71 -17.69 8.36
CA GLY A 109 3.46 -17.05 7.95
C GLY A 109 3.08 -15.81 8.77
N ARG A 110 4.01 -15.25 9.55
CA ARG A 110 3.77 -14.05 10.36
C ARG A 110 4.32 -12.80 9.70
N VAL A 111 3.59 -11.69 9.85
CA VAL A 111 4.09 -10.38 9.44
C VAL A 111 5.34 -10.03 10.23
N LEU A 112 6.43 -9.79 9.53
CA LEU A 112 7.67 -9.26 10.09
C LEU A 112 7.66 -7.73 10.08
N ARG A 113 7.11 -7.13 9.01
CA ARG A 113 7.14 -5.69 8.81
C ARG A 113 6.10 -5.25 7.77
N VAL A 114 5.55 -4.06 7.98
CA VAL A 114 4.73 -3.33 7.00
C VAL A 114 5.33 -1.94 6.81
N ASP A 115 5.41 -1.47 5.57
CA ASP A 115 5.88 -0.11 5.23
C ASP A 115 5.00 0.53 4.17
N ILE A 116 4.83 1.85 4.27
CA ILE A 116 4.26 2.66 3.19
C ILE A 116 5.42 3.13 2.32
N LEU A 117 5.45 2.68 1.06
CA LEU A 117 6.50 3.00 0.10
C LEU A 117 6.23 4.34 -0.60
N GLU A 118 4.97 4.56 -0.98
CA GLU A 118 4.55 5.77 -1.66
C GLU A 118 3.16 6.20 -1.20
N TYR A 119 3.02 7.50 -0.93
CA TYR A 119 1.75 8.10 -0.52
C TYR A 119 1.46 9.33 -1.39
N ARG A 120 0.34 9.31 -2.09
CA ARG A 120 -0.03 10.34 -3.08
C ARG A 120 -1.14 11.27 -2.62
N GLU A 121 -1.80 10.94 -1.50
CA GLU A 121 -2.89 11.75 -0.93
C GLU A 121 -2.36 12.98 -0.21
N THR A 122 -3.18 14.03 -0.15
CA THR A 122 -2.84 15.26 0.58
C THR A 122 -3.05 15.16 2.10
N HIS A 123 -3.86 14.19 2.55
CA HIS A 123 -4.20 13.98 3.96
C HIS A 123 -4.11 12.50 4.31
N GLY A 124 -3.91 12.19 5.59
CA GLY A 124 -3.87 10.80 6.08
C GLY A 124 -2.49 10.15 5.96
N TYR A 125 -1.43 10.95 5.74
CA TYR A 125 -0.04 10.48 5.67
C TYR A 125 0.44 9.87 7.00
N GLU A 126 -0.31 10.01 8.07
CA GLU A 126 -0.04 9.43 9.38
C GLU A 126 -0.07 7.89 9.37
N VAL A 127 -0.67 7.25 8.36
CA VAL A 127 -0.62 5.78 8.17
C VAL A 127 0.82 5.26 8.00
N ARG A 128 1.78 6.11 7.67
CA ARG A 128 3.20 5.76 7.65
C ARG A 128 3.87 5.73 9.03
N ASN A 129 3.15 6.10 10.09
CA ASN A 129 3.70 6.12 11.44
C ASN A 129 4.16 4.70 11.85
N PRO A 130 5.45 4.50 12.20
CA PRO A 130 5.99 3.18 12.54
C PRO A 130 5.28 2.51 13.71
N ARG A 131 4.73 3.30 14.66
CA ARG A 131 3.93 2.74 15.78
C ARG A 131 2.61 2.16 15.29
N TRP A 132 1.99 2.81 14.29
CA TRP A 132 0.76 2.30 13.70
C TRP A 132 1.03 1.06 12.86
N LEU A 133 2.04 1.08 12.00
CA LEU A 133 2.46 -0.06 11.18
C LEU A 133 2.94 -1.25 12.04
N GLY A 134 3.52 -0.97 13.21
CA GLY A 134 3.95 -1.99 14.17
C GLY A 134 2.82 -2.84 14.74
N GLN A 135 1.55 -2.41 14.63
CA GLN A 135 0.40 -3.20 15.08
C GLN A 135 0.21 -4.49 14.26
N PHE A 136 0.68 -4.51 13.02
CA PHE A 136 0.59 -5.69 12.15
C PHE A 136 1.65 -6.75 12.44
N VAL A 137 2.72 -6.40 13.16
CA VAL A 137 3.84 -7.33 13.41
C VAL A 137 3.37 -8.54 14.22
N GLY A 138 3.66 -9.73 13.72
CA GLY A 138 3.21 -11.00 14.29
C GLY A 138 1.83 -11.49 13.82
N ALA A 139 1.07 -10.67 13.11
CA ALA A 139 -0.21 -11.07 12.53
C ALA A 139 -0.05 -12.20 11.50
N ARG A 140 -1.07 -13.03 11.34
CA ARG A 140 -1.13 -14.20 10.44
C ARG A 140 -2.50 -14.31 9.75
N ALA A 141 -2.62 -15.17 8.74
CA ALA A 141 -3.83 -15.33 7.93
C ALA A 141 -5.11 -15.71 8.73
N GLY A 142 -4.96 -16.33 9.92
CA GLY A 142 -6.10 -16.67 10.78
C GLY A 142 -6.59 -15.55 11.69
N ASP A 143 -5.93 -14.39 11.68
CA ASP A 143 -6.33 -13.24 12.49
C ASP A 143 -7.34 -12.38 11.72
N GLU A 144 -8.39 -11.87 12.38
CA GLU A 144 -9.44 -11.10 11.70
C GLU A 144 -8.96 -9.72 11.24
N LEU A 145 -8.02 -9.11 11.94
CA LEU A 145 -7.46 -7.77 11.67
C LEU A 145 -8.54 -6.71 11.46
N GLU A 146 -9.53 -6.67 12.35
CA GLU A 146 -10.67 -5.75 12.23
C GLU A 146 -10.22 -4.28 12.41
N PRO A 147 -10.42 -3.42 11.37
CA PRO A 147 -10.07 -2.00 11.45
C PRO A 147 -10.83 -1.27 12.55
N GLY A 148 -10.13 -0.63 13.47
CA GLY A 148 -10.69 0.09 14.61
C GLY A 148 -10.85 -0.77 15.86
N VAL A 149 -10.75 -2.08 15.77
CA VAL A 149 -10.80 -3.04 16.89
C VAL A 149 -9.40 -3.59 17.15
N ASP A 150 -8.90 -4.44 16.25
CA ASP A 150 -7.56 -5.03 16.37
C ASP A 150 -6.47 -4.06 15.94
N ILE A 151 -6.72 -3.34 14.85
CA ILE A 151 -5.83 -2.30 14.32
C ILE A 151 -6.44 -0.93 14.57
N LYS A 152 -5.89 -0.18 15.51
CA LYS A 152 -6.40 1.15 15.89
C LYS A 152 -6.34 2.12 14.73
N ASN A 153 -7.43 2.85 14.50
CA ASN A 153 -7.48 3.91 13.50
C ASN A 153 -6.70 5.15 13.93
N ILE A 154 -6.27 5.91 12.94
CA ILE A 154 -5.70 7.26 13.12
C ILE A 154 -6.78 8.28 12.75
N SER A 155 -7.02 9.25 13.64
CA SER A 155 -7.95 10.35 13.37
C SER A 155 -7.50 11.14 12.14
N GLY A 156 -8.42 11.37 11.20
CA GLY A 156 -8.10 12.04 9.93
C GLY A 156 -7.58 11.12 8.82
N ALA A 157 -7.22 9.85 9.13
CA ALA A 157 -6.72 8.86 8.18
C ALA A 157 -7.55 7.57 8.13
N THR A 158 -8.80 7.59 8.57
CA THR A 158 -9.62 6.37 8.77
C THR A 158 -9.75 5.49 7.53
N LEU A 159 -9.96 6.08 6.34
CA LEU A 159 -10.05 5.30 5.10
C LEU A 159 -8.71 4.66 4.72
N SER A 160 -7.62 5.41 4.82
CA SER A 160 -6.29 4.89 4.55
C SER A 160 -5.92 3.78 5.53
N CYS A 161 -6.22 3.95 6.85
CA CYS A 161 -6.02 2.89 7.84
C CYS A 161 -6.81 1.63 7.50
N ARG A 162 -8.11 1.77 7.19
CA ARG A 162 -8.96 0.63 6.81
C ARG A 162 -8.40 -0.09 5.60
N HIS A 163 -8.18 0.61 4.48
CA HIS A 163 -7.78 -0.02 3.23
C HIS A 163 -6.38 -0.66 3.30
N VAL A 164 -5.44 -0.05 4.05
CA VAL A 164 -4.14 -0.69 4.30
C VAL A 164 -4.31 -1.94 5.19
N THR A 165 -5.19 -1.91 6.20
CA THR A 165 -5.47 -3.08 7.04
C THR A 165 -6.07 -4.22 6.22
N ASP A 166 -7.10 -3.93 5.41
CA ASP A 166 -7.72 -4.90 4.50
C ASP A 166 -6.68 -5.46 3.50
N GLY A 167 -5.80 -4.59 3.00
CA GLY A 167 -4.71 -4.98 2.10
C GLY A 167 -3.69 -5.91 2.75
N VAL A 168 -3.27 -5.62 3.99
CA VAL A 168 -2.36 -6.51 4.75
C VAL A 168 -3.02 -7.86 5.01
N HIS A 169 -4.28 -7.87 5.43
CA HIS A 169 -5.05 -9.12 5.64
C HIS A 169 -5.15 -9.93 4.34
N ARG A 170 -5.45 -9.27 3.22
CA ARG A 170 -5.47 -9.89 1.90
C ARG A 170 -4.15 -10.55 1.53
N LEU A 171 -3.01 -9.89 1.78
CA LEU A 171 -1.69 -10.44 1.50
C LEU A 171 -1.35 -11.64 2.38
N LEU A 172 -1.79 -11.65 3.64
CA LEU A 172 -1.65 -12.80 4.54
C LEU A 172 -2.43 -14.03 4.01
N LEU A 173 -3.65 -13.83 3.51
CA LEU A 173 -4.45 -14.90 2.93
C LEU A 173 -3.84 -15.43 1.62
N ILE A 174 -3.28 -14.55 0.79
CA ILE A 174 -2.53 -14.93 -0.41
C ILE A 174 -1.29 -15.75 -0.03
N ASP A 175 -0.52 -15.32 0.97
CA ASP A 175 0.68 -16.02 1.43
C ASP A 175 0.34 -17.40 1.96
N ALA A 176 -0.73 -17.55 2.74
CA ALA A 176 -1.20 -18.84 3.24
C ALA A 176 -1.58 -19.78 2.08
N ALA A 177 -2.35 -19.29 1.11
CA ALA A 177 -2.74 -20.09 -0.07
C ALA A 177 -1.55 -20.53 -0.93
N LEU A 178 -0.43 -19.78 -0.92
CA LEU A 178 0.82 -20.18 -1.57
C LEU A 178 1.61 -21.22 -0.76
N ASN A 179 1.46 -21.26 0.56
CA ASN A 179 2.13 -22.22 1.44
C ASN A 179 1.45 -23.60 1.46
N ASP A 180 0.14 -23.65 1.18
CA ASP A 180 -0.66 -24.90 1.20
C ASP A 180 -0.44 -25.78 -0.05
N ARG A 181 0.48 -25.39 -0.94
CA ARG A 181 0.84 -26.09 -2.17
C ARG A 181 2.17 -26.80 -2.04
#